data_7392df1a79a4b8b744ac2709a523731a
#
_entry.id   7392df1a79a4b8b744ac2709a523731a
#
_cell.length_a   1.000
_cell.length_b   1.000
_cell.length_c   1.000
_cell.angle_alpha   90.00
_cell.angle_beta   90.00
_cell.angle_gamma   90.00
#
_symmetry.space_group_name_H-M   'P 1'
#
loop_
_entity.id
_entity.type
_entity.pdbx_description
1 polymer ?
#
loop_
_entity_poly.entity_id
_entity_poly.type
_entity_poly.pdbx_seq_one_letter_code
_entity_poly.pdbx_strand_id
1 'polypeptide(L)'
;MATFSRLKSGSWRAQIRRKGKYVNETFRRRKDAEEWALDIERRIDRQEPATTRSRDAKLVGDLITLHRADLEEVGKKFGRSKDASLTFLDERLGHLRIGELDRERLIKFGKERAAEGAGPVTVGMDLGYIKTIYSHAAAVHGISAPVESINLARIALGRLGLVGKGNERDRRPTQDELDRIILAIEANERQQIPVGRIVRFAVATAMRQDEIVRVDWKDFDAGSRMLLIRDRKDPRRKTGNNQKIPLLDVSGYDACKIIEEQGRYSNIREGRI
;
A
#
# COMPACT_ATOMS: atom_id res chain seq x y z
N MET A 1 -11.52 13.88 -41.83
CA MET A 1 -12.64 14.81 -41.62
C MET A 1 -13.69 14.12 -40.75
N ALA A 2 -14.26 14.86 -39.82
CA ALA A 2 -15.37 14.38 -39.01
C ALA A 2 -16.67 14.45 -39.81
N THR A 3 -17.52 13.43 -39.66
CA THR A 3 -18.88 13.36 -40.26
C THR A 3 -19.89 13.24 -39.14
N PHE A 4 -20.98 13.98 -39.22
CA PHE A 4 -22.03 14.01 -38.18
C PHE A 4 -23.35 13.54 -38.79
N SER A 5 -23.99 12.56 -38.20
CA SER A 5 -25.29 12.05 -38.59
C SER A 5 -26.26 12.01 -37.44
N ARG A 6 -27.51 12.41 -37.69
CA ARG A 6 -28.58 12.32 -36.70
C ARG A 6 -29.22 10.93 -36.77
N LEU A 7 -29.29 10.27 -35.61
CA LEU A 7 -29.89 8.95 -35.47
C LEU A 7 -31.40 9.05 -35.27
N LYS A 8 -32.13 7.96 -35.57
CA LYS A 8 -33.60 7.87 -35.32
C LYS A 8 -33.96 8.12 -33.86
N SER A 9 -33.05 7.85 -32.93
CA SER A 9 -33.18 8.15 -31.48
C SER A 9 -33.12 9.64 -31.14
N GLY A 10 -32.87 10.52 -32.11
CA GLY A 10 -32.63 11.96 -31.89
C GLY A 10 -31.19 12.31 -31.51
N SER A 11 -30.36 11.35 -31.22
CA SER A 11 -28.93 11.52 -30.87
C SER A 11 -28.08 11.79 -32.12
N TRP A 12 -26.89 12.36 -31.90
CA TRP A 12 -25.94 12.67 -32.94
C TRP A 12 -24.76 11.72 -32.90
N ARG A 13 -24.43 11.09 -34.04
CA ARG A 13 -23.25 10.27 -34.21
C ARG A 13 -22.16 11.07 -34.89
N ALA A 14 -20.98 11.18 -34.22
CA ALA A 14 -19.78 11.70 -34.84
C ALA A 14 -18.88 10.55 -35.33
N GLN A 15 -18.32 10.65 -36.53
CA GLN A 15 -17.39 9.67 -37.08
C GLN A 15 -16.18 10.40 -37.63
N ILE A 16 -14.99 9.97 -37.27
CA ILE A 16 -13.73 10.54 -37.71
C ILE A 16 -12.93 9.48 -38.45
N ARG A 17 -12.51 9.82 -39.67
CA ARG A 17 -11.55 9.04 -40.46
C ARG A 17 -10.37 9.94 -40.78
N ARG A 18 -9.21 9.71 -40.13
CA ARG A 18 -8.03 10.54 -40.30
C ARG A 18 -6.75 9.73 -40.08
N LYS A 19 -5.78 9.88 -41.00
CA LYS A 19 -4.48 9.18 -40.93
C LYS A 19 -4.60 7.67 -40.64
N GLY A 20 -5.53 6.99 -41.34
CA GLY A 20 -5.76 5.55 -41.21
C GLY A 20 -6.50 5.12 -39.91
N LYS A 21 -6.84 6.06 -39.04
CA LYS A 21 -7.62 5.79 -37.83
C LYS A 21 -9.11 6.06 -38.08
N TYR A 22 -9.95 5.18 -37.53
CA TYR A 22 -11.42 5.32 -37.54
C TYR A 22 -11.94 5.31 -36.11
N VAL A 23 -12.66 6.38 -35.73
CA VAL A 23 -13.26 6.52 -34.40
C VAL A 23 -14.68 7.05 -34.55
N ASN A 24 -15.62 6.55 -33.77
CA ASN A 24 -16.99 7.07 -33.74
C ASN A 24 -17.52 7.10 -32.30
N GLU A 25 -18.43 8.07 -32.03
CA GLU A 25 -19.10 8.22 -30.74
C GLU A 25 -20.49 8.84 -30.94
N THR A 26 -21.41 8.64 -29.96
CA THR A 26 -22.80 9.12 -30.05
C THR A 26 -23.11 10.07 -28.90
N PHE A 27 -23.69 11.23 -29.23
CA PHE A 27 -23.96 12.31 -28.28
C PHE A 27 -25.44 12.71 -28.31
N ARG A 28 -25.95 13.27 -27.23
CA ARG A 28 -27.31 13.80 -27.19
C ARG A 28 -27.46 15.11 -27.95
N ARG A 29 -26.41 15.93 -27.98
CA ARG A 29 -26.40 17.25 -28.63
C ARG A 29 -25.36 17.28 -29.73
N ARG A 30 -25.67 17.99 -30.81
CA ARG A 30 -24.74 18.17 -31.93
C ARG A 30 -23.45 18.88 -31.52
N LYS A 31 -23.57 19.90 -30.67
CA LYS A 31 -22.42 20.69 -30.19
C LYS A 31 -21.40 19.82 -29.45
N ASP A 32 -21.85 18.89 -28.60
CA ASP A 32 -20.98 17.96 -27.87
C ASP A 32 -20.24 17.03 -28.86
N ALA A 33 -20.91 16.61 -29.93
CA ALA A 33 -20.32 15.78 -30.97
C ALA A 33 -19.24 16.55 -31.76
N GLU A 34 -19.45 17.85 -32.02
CA GLU A 34 -18.50 18.73 -32.73
C GLU A 34 -17.27 19.01 -31.86
N GLU A 35 -17.44 19.33 -30.57
CA GLU A 35 -16.35 19.55 -29.61
C GLU A 35 -15.49 18.28 -29.45
N TRP A 36 -16.13 17.11 -29.28
CA TRP A 36 -15.44 15.84 -29.20
C TRP A 36 -14.66 15.54 -30.50
N ALA A 37 -15.26 15.76 -31.66
CA ALA A 37 -14.61 15.53 -32.93
C ALA A 37 -13.34 16.37 -33.09
N LEU A 38 -13.41 17.65 -32.71
CA LEU A 38 -12.26 18.56 -32.75
C LEU A 38 -11.12 18.10 -31.84
N ASP A 39 -11.45 17.62 -30.63
CA ASP A 39 -10.44 17.09 -29.69
C ASP A 39 -9.77 15.82 -30.24
N ILE A 40 -10.55 14.89 -30.77
CA ILE A 40 -10.03 13.66 -31.38
C ILE A 40 -9.18 13.95 -32.62
N GLU A 41 -9.57 14.87 -33.47
CA GLU A 41 -8.75 15.26 -34.65
C GLU A 41 -7.40 15.86 -34.20
N ARG A 42 -7.40 16.73 -33.18
CA ARG A 42 -6.16 17.29 -32.59
C ARG A 42 -5.25 16.20 -32.03
N ARG A 43 -5.80 15.20 -31.31
CA ARG A 43 -5.03 14.07 -30.79
C ARG A 43 -4.43 13.22 -31.91
N ILE A 44 -5.20 12.94 -32.96
CA ILE A 44 -4.70 12.19 -34.13
C ILE A 44 -3.55 12.95 -34.80
N ASP A 45 -3.66 14.28 -34.90
CA ASP A 45 -2.61 15.12 -35.50
C ASP A 45 -1.32 15.13 -34.68
N ARG A 46 -1.42 15.09 -33.35
CA ARG A 46 -0.29 15.01 -32.42
C ARG A 46 0.25 13.57 -32.26
N GLN A 47 -0.27 12.60 -33.03
CA GLN A 47 0.05 11.18 -32.89
C GLN A 47 -0.30 10.56 -31.52
N GLU A 48 -1.17 11.24 -30.76
CA GLU A 48 -1.71 10.72 -29.52
C GLU A 48 -2.75 9.61 -29.80
N PRO A 49 -3.06 8.73 -28.84
CA PRO A 49 -4.12 7.74 -28.99
C PRO A 49 -5.47 8.42 -29.28
N ALA A 50 -6.07 8.12 -30.41
CA ALA A 50 -7.37 8.68 -30.82
C ALA A 50 -8.55 8.14 -30.01
N THR A 51 -8.35 7.02 -29.34
CA THR A 51 -9.27 6.43 -28.37
C THR A 51 -8.52 6.28 -27.07
N THR A 52 -9.01 6.88 -26.01
CA THR A 52 -8.69 6.39 -24.68
C THR A 52 -9.14 4.93 -24.64
N ARG A 53 -8.21 3.98 -24.54
CA ARG A 53 -8.49 2.56 -24.27
C ARG A 53 -9.12 2.35 -22.87
N SER A 54 -9.66 3.39 -22.31
CA SER A 54 -10.49 3.44 -21.10
C SER A 54 -11.88 2.81 -21.34
N ARG A 55 -12.00 1.83 -22.26
CA ARG A 55 -13.34 1.36 -22.64
C ARG A 55 -14.04 0.58 -21.55
N ASP A 56 -13.31 -0.02 -20.64
CA ASP A 56 -13.88 -0.94 -19.67
C ASP A 56 -13.76 -0.44 -18.21
N ALA A 57 -12.68 0.24 -17.85
CA ALA A 57 -12.53 0.82 -16.52
C ALA A 57 -13.24 2.18 -16.41
N LYS A 58 -14.41 2.20 -15.80
CA LYS A 58 -15.22 3.41 -15.59
C LYS A 58 -15.24 3.85 -14.13
N LEU A 59 -15.02 2.91 -13.22
CA LEU A 59 -15.12 3.09 -11.79
C LEU A 59 -13.74 3.03 -11.12
N VAL A 60 -13.65 3.61 -9.94
CA VAL A 60 -12.43 3.53 -9.10
C VAL A 60 -12.14 2.08 -8.72
N GLY A 61 -13.16 1.27 -8.46
CA GLY A 61 -13.03 -0.16 -8.18
C GLY A 61 -12.41 -0.95 -9.33
N ASP A 62 -12.72 -0.57 -10.59
CA ASP A 62 -12.09 -1.20 -11.76
C ASP A 62 -10.56 -0.96 -11.74
N LEU A 63 -10.12 0.25 -11.36
CA LEU A 63 -8.69 0.57 -11.26
C LEU A 63 -8.00 -0.21 -10.13
N ILE A 64 -8.68 -0.42 -9.01
CA ILE A 64 -8.17 -1.24 -7.89
C ILE A 64 -8.00 -2.68 -8.36
N THR A 65 -8.98 -3.22 -9.07
CA THR A 65 -8.96 -4.57 -9.63
C THR A 65 -7.82 -4.75 -10.64
N LEU A 66 -7.65 -3.81 -11.58
CA LEU A 66 -6.54 -3.81 -12.52
C LEU A 66 -5.19 -3.78 -11.82
N HIS A 67 -5.04 -2.88 -10.83
CA HIS A 67 -3.80 -2.79 -10.05
C HIS A 67 -3.46 -4.09 -9.30
N ARG A 68 -4.46 -4.80 -8.79
CA ARG A 68 -4.28 -6.11 -8.14
C ARG A 68 -3.84 -7.16 -9.16
N ALA A 69 -4.54 -7.26 -10.28
CA ALA A 69 -4.26 -8.23 -11.33
C ALA A 69 -2.85 -8.09 -11.91
N ASP A 70 -2.45 -6.86 -12.27
CA ASP A 70 -1.12 -6.59 -12.83
C ASP A 70 0.02 -6.95 -11.87
N LEU A 71 -0.16 -6.71 -10.58
CA LEU A 71 0.88 -7.06 -9.60
C LEU A 71 0.91 -8.55 -9.30
N GLU A 72 -0.22 -9.24 -9.36
CA GLU A 72 -0.30 -10.69 -9.27
C GLU A 72 0.37 -11.37 -10.46
N GLU A 73 0.15 -10.86 -11.69
CA GLU A 73 0.77 -11.35 -12.92
C GLU A 73 2.30 -11.33 -12.85
N VAL A 74 2.88 -10.29 -12.25
CA VAL A 74 4.35 -10.19 -12.06
C VAL A 74 4.84 -10.80 -10.74
N GLY A 75 4.00 -11.56 -10.03
CA GLY A 75 4.34 -12.26 -8.79
C GLY A 75 4.58 -11.35 -7.57
N LYS A 76 4.19 -10.09 -7.64
CA LYS A 76 4.30 -9.14 -6.52
C LYS A 76 3.09 -9.24 -5.59
N LYS A 77 3.20 -10.06 -4.55
CA LYS A 77 2.16 -10.18 -3.53
C LYS A 77 2.02 -8.92 -2.68
N PHE A 78 0.78 -8.55 -2.37
CA PHE A 78 0.50 -7.49 -1.40
C PHE A 78 0.77 -7.97 0.03
N GLY A 79 1.35 -7.09 0.86
CA GLY A 79 1.33 -7.28 2.30
C GLY A 79 -0.10 -7.07 2.85
N ARG A 80 -0.44 -7.78 3.93
CA ARG A 80 -1.79 -7.73 4.55
C ARG A 80 -2.34 -6.31 4.75
N SER A 81 -1.51 -5.37 5.22
CA SER A 81 -1.94 -4.00 5.46
C SER A 81 -2.32 -3.26 4.18
N LYS A 82 -1.57 -3.43 3.09
CA LYS A 82 -1.90 -2.81 1.80
C LYS A 82 -3.18 -3.41 1.24
N ASP A 83 -3.34 -4.71 1.32
CA ASP A 83 -4.52 -5.40 0.82
C ASP A 83 -5.79 -4.97 1.56
N ALA A 84 -5.74 -4.90 2.88
CA ALA A 84 -6.84 -4.38 3.71
C ALA A 84 -7.18 -2.93 3.37
N SER A 85 -6.18 -2.07 3.13
CA SER A 85 -6.42 -0.68 2.71
C SER A 85 -7.06 -0.59 1.33
N LEU A 86 -6.65 -1.42 0.37
CA LEU A 86 -7.25 -1.47 -0.96
C LEU A 86 -8.70 -1.94 -0.91
N THR A 87 -9.01 -2.95 -0.10
CA THR A 87 -10.37 -3.43 0.13
C THR A 87 -11.23 -2.34 0.75
N PHE A 88 -10.75 -1.67 1.78
CA PHE A 88 -11.43 -0.53 2.39
C PHE A 88 -11.72 0.61 1.40
N LEU A 89 -10.75 0.95 0.55
CA LEU A 89 -10.92 1.99 -0.47
C LEU A 89 -11.93 1.58 -1.55
N ASP A 90 -11.95 0.30 -1.92
CA ASP A 90 -12.92 -0.23 -2.87
C ASP A 90 -14.35 -0.17 -2.32
N GLU A 91 -14.56 -0.57 -1.08
CA GLU A 91 -15.86 -0.47 -0.39
C GLU A 91 -16.38 0.98 -0.31
N ARG A 92 -15.48 1.94 -0.05
CA ARG A 92 -15.86 3.35 0.17
C ARG A 92 -15.95 4.17 -1.11
N LEU A 93 -15.10 3.92 -2.07
CA LEU A 93 -14.91 4.76 -3.26
C LEU A 93 -15.07 3.99 -4.57
N GLY A 94 -15.04 2.65 -4.53
CA GLY A 94 -15.03 1.81 -5.72
C GLY A 94 -16.20 2.03 -6.67
N HIS A 95 -17.37 2.36 -6.15
CA HIS A 95 -18.59 2.64 -6.92
C HIS A 95 -18.57 3.99 -7.66
N LEU A 96 -17.64 4.89 -7.34
CA LEU A 96 -17.54 6.20 -7.97
C LEU A 96 -16.88 6.09 -9.35
N ARG A 97 -17.30 6.93 -10.29
CA ARG A 97 -16.59 7.09 -11.55
C ARG A 97 -15.24 7.74 -11.32
N ILE A 98 -14.26 7.40 -12.15
CA ILE A 98 -12.88 7.91 -12.04
C ILE A 98 -12.84 9.45 -11.98
N GLY A 99 -13.65 10.13 -12.80
CA GLY A 99 -13.74 11.59 -12.83
C GLY A 99 -14.54 12.22 -11.67
N GLU A 100 -15.35 11.43 -10.96
CA GLU A 100 -16.11 11.92 -9.79
C GLU A 100 -15.26 11.96 -8.51
N LEU A 101 -14.11 11.26 -8.51
CA LEU A 101 -13.15 11.32 -7.40
C LEU A 101 -12.24 12.54 -7.57
N ASP A 102 -12.86 13.71 -7.54
CA ASP A 102 -12.22 15.02 -7.62
C ASP A 102 -11.58 15.45 -6.29
N ARG A 103 -10.99 16.66 -6.29
CA ARG A 103 -10.36 17.24 -5.10
C ARG A 103 -11.34 17.38 -3.93
N GLU A 104 -12.58 17.81 -4.18
CA GLU A 104 -13.58 18.08 -3.14
C GLU A 104 -14.05 16.78 -2.51
N ARG A 105 -14.30 15.76 -3.31
CA ARG A 105 -14.67 14.43 -2.84
C ARG A 105 -13.58 13.80 -2.01
N LEU A 106 -12.31 13.95 -2.41
CA LEU A 106 -11.15 13.46 -1.66
C LEU A 106 -10.96 14.19 -0.33
N ILE A 107 -11.19 15.52 -0.29
CA ILE A 107 -11.16 16.28 0.97
C ILE A 107 -12.28 15.82 1.89
N LYS A 108 -13.49 15.62 1.36
CA LYS A 108 -14.62 15.09 2.12
C LYS A 108 -14.30 13.72 2.70
N PHE A 109 -13.81 12.80 1.87
CA PHE A 109 -13.37 11.47 2.29
C PHE A 109 -12.33 11.53 3.43
N GLY A 110 -11.31 12.38 3.30
CA GLY A 110 -10.30 12.55 4.34
C GLY A 110 -10.83 13.08 5.67
N LYS A 111 -11.81 13.99 5.62
CA LYS A 111 -12.51 14.50 6.83
C LYS A 111 -13.38 13.42 7.48
N GLU A 112 -14.14 12.68 6.69
CA GLU A 112 -14.98 11.56 7.17
C GLU A 112 -14.10 10.49 7.81
N ARG A 113 -12.99 10.14 7.16
CA ARG A 113 -12.02 9.17 7.65
C ARG A 113 -11.39 9.57 8.99
N ALA A 114 -11.05 10.85 9.13
CA ALA A 114 -10.54 11.40 10.40
C ALA A 114 -11.60 11.40 11.51
N ALA A 115 -12.85 11.73 11.18
CA ALA A 115 -13.98 11.67 12.12
C ALA A 115 -14.27 10.24 12.61
N GLU A 116 -14.00 9.22 11.79
CA GLU A 116 -14.04 7.79 12.15
C GLU A 116 -12.87 7.35 13.04
N GLY A 117 -11.95 8.25 13.41
CA GLY A 117 -10.82 7.98 14.30
C GLY A 117 -9.51 7.61 13.58
N ALA A 118 -9.44 7.70 12.26
CA ALA A 118 -8.17 7.48 11.55
C ALA A 118 -7.19 8.64 11.81
N GLY A 119 -5.97 8.30 12.25
CA GLY A 119 -4.93 9.29 12.46
C GLY A 119 -4.37 9.86 11.13
N PRO A 120 -3.65 11.01 11.21
CA PRO A 120 -3.14 11.73 10.04
C PRO A 120 -2.25 10.89 9.10
N VAL A 121 -1.51 9.92 9.65
CA VAL A 121 -0.70 8.97 8.87
C VAL A 121 -1.60 8.06 8.04
N THR A 122 -2.67 7.52 8.63
CA THR A 122 -3.59 6.59 7.97
C THR A 122 -4.31 7.28 6.81
N VAL A 123 -4.88 8.48 7.05
CA VAL A 123 -5.50 9.29 5.99
C VAL A 123 -4.50 9.58 4.87
N GLY A 124 -3.25 9.92 5.22
CA GLY A 124 -2.19 10.15 4.26
C GLY A 124 -1.80 8.90 3.46
N MET A 125 -1.87 7.70 4.06
CA MET A 125 -1.64 6.42 3.38
C MET A 125 -2.77 6.09 2.42
N ASP A 126 -4.03 6.27 2.82
CA ASP A 126 -5.21 6.04 1.98
C ASP A 126 -5.13 6.88 0.69
N LEU A 127 -4.84 8.18 0.80
CA LEU A 127 -4.61 9.06 -0.36
C LEU A 127 -3.38 8.61 -1.19
N GLY A 128 -2.34 8.11 -0.54
CA GLY A 128 -1.16 7.56 -1.20
C GLY A 128 -1.48 6.33 -2.04
N TYR A 129 -2.33 5.44 -1.57
CA TYR A 129 -2.80 4.28 -2.33
C TYR A 129 -3.68 4.69 -3.51
N ILE A 130 -4.62 5.61 -3.33
CA ILE A 130 -5.43 6.16 -4.42
C ILE A 130 -4.51 6.75 -5.51
N LYS A 131 -3.51 7.55 -5.11
CA LYS A 131 -2.52 8.10 -6.06
C LYS A 131 -1.76 7.01 -6.80
N THR A 132 -1.34 5.96 -6.10
CA THR A 132 -0.61 4.83 -6.71
C THR A 132 -1.46 4.12 -7.75
N ILE A 133 -2.74 3.84 -7.44
CA ILE A 133 -3.69 3.18 -8.33
C ILE A 133 -3.92 4.03 -9.60
N TYR A 134 -4.18 5.33 -9.44
CA TYR A 134 -4.40 6.26 -10.55
C TYR A 134 -3.16 6.41 -11.44
N SER A 135 -1.98 6.56 -10.82
CA SER A 135 -0.72 6.64 -11.57
C SER A 135 -0.41 5.34 -12.29
N HIS A 136 -0.70 4.19 -11.69
CA HIS A 136 -0.54 2.87 -12.32
C HIS A 136 -1.48 2.71 -13.52
N ALA A 137 -2.76 3.04 -13.35
CA ALA A 137 -3.75 2.98 -14.42
C ALA A 137 -3.35 3.88 -15.62
N ALA A 138 -2.81 5.06 -15.34
CA ALA A 138 -2.32 5.97 -16.38
C ALA A 138 -1.08 5.41 -17.08
N ALA A 139 -0.12 4.87 -16.34
CA ALA A 139 1.16 4.41 -16.87
C ALA A 139 1.05 3.08 -17.63
N VAL A 140 0.30 2.10 -17.08
CA VAL A 140 0.21 0.74 -17.65
C VAL A 140 -0.91 0.62 -18.66
N HIS A 141 -2.08 1.21 -18.37
CA HIS A 141 -3.29 1.03 -19.19
C HIS A 141 -3.64 2.25 -20.03
N GLY A 142 -2.92 3.37 -19.90
CA GLY A 142 -3.22 4.62 -20.61
C GLY A 142 -4.58 5.22 -20.24
N ILE A 143 -5.09 4.91 -19.04
CA ILE A 143 -6.37 5.43 -18.54
C ILE A 143 -6.14 6.84 -18.02
N SER A 144 -6.94 7.81 -18.53
CA SER A 144 -6.88 9.18 -18.02
C SER A 144 -7.46 9.25 -16.61
N ALA A 145 -6.60 9.55 -15.63
CA ALA A 145 -6.96 9.64 -14.23
C ALA A 145 -6.42 10.95 -13.61
N PRO A 146 -7.23 11.71 -12.85
CA PRO A 146 -6.85 13.05 -12.36
C PRO A 146 -5.94 12.97 -11.12
N VAL A 147 -4.68 12.56 -11.30
CA VAL A 147 -3.69 12.44 -10.21
C VAL A 147 -3.44 13.77 -9.49
N GLU A 148 -3.55 14.89 -10.19
CA GLU A 148 -3.36 16.22 -9.61
C GLU A 148 -4.41 16.56 -8.55
N SER A 149 -5.64 16.14 -8.73
CA SER A 149 -6.72 16.30 -7.72
C SER A 149 -6.33 15.65 -6.38
N ILE A 150 -5.64 14.50 -6.42
CA ILE A 150 -5.18 13.80 -5.22
C ILE A 150 -4.06 14.58 -4.52
N ASN A 151 -3.11 15.13 -5.28
CA ASN A 151 -2.05 15.96 -4.73
C ASN A 151 -2.60 17.20 -4.02
N LEU A 152 -3.54 17.89 -4.66
CA LEU A 152 -4.17 19.08 -4.09
C LEU A 152 -5.01 18.75 -2.85
N ALA A 153 -5.76 17.65 -2.88
CA ALA A 153 -6.51 17.19 -1.70
C ALA A 153 -5.56 16.84 -0.53
N ARG A 154 -4.43 16.18 -0.81
CA ARG A 154 -3.43 15.87 0.21
C ARG A 154 -2.83 17.12 0.84
N ILE A 155 -2.52 18.15 0.04
CA ILE A 155 -2.03 19.43 0.52
C ILE A 155 -3.09 20.11 1.40
N ALA A 156 -4.34 20.14 0.95
CA ALA A 156 -5.43 20.75 1.70
C ALA A 156 -5.65 20.06 3.06
N LEU A 157 -5.70 18.74 3.08
CA LEU A 157 -5.85 17.95 4.30
C LEU A 157 -4.62 18.07 5.22
N GLY A 158 -3.42 18.24 4.65
CA GLY A 158 -2.21 18.55 5.43
C GLY A 158 -2.30 19.89 6.15
N ARG A 159 -2.79 20.94 5.47
CA ARG A 159 -3.03 22.27 6.08
C ARG A 159 -4.10 22.23 7.15
N LEU A 160 -5.05 21.29 7.08
CA LEU A 160 -6.08 21.08 8.10
C LEU A 160 -5.59 20.17 9.26
N GLY A 161 -4.34 19.70 9.24
CA GLY A 161 -3.81 18.78 10.24
C GLY A 161 -4.34 17.34 10.14
N LEU A 162 -5.12 17.03 9.11
CA LEU A 162 -5.73 15.71 8.90
C LEU A 162 -4.82 14.74 8.13
N VAL A 163 -3.73 15.22 7.55
CA VAL A 163 -2.65 14.45 6.96
C VAL A 163 -1.33 14.98 7.49
N GLY A 164 -0.48 14.12 8.01
CA GLY A 164 0.80 14.54 8.60
C GLY A 164 1.55 13.40 9.25
N LYS A 165 2.47 13.74 10.14
CA LYS A 165 3.17 12.79 10.99
C LYS A 165 2.23 12.25 12.07
N GLY A 166 2.45 11.02 12.50
CA GLY A 166 1.78 10.46 13.66
C GLY A 166 2.34 11.04 14.97
N ASN A 167 1.59 10.88 16.03
CA ASN A 167 2.09 11.18 17.36
C ASN A 167 3.21 10.20 17.70
N GLU A 168 4.34 10.71 18.13
CA GLU A 168 5.43 9.89 18.64
C GLU A 168 5.03 9.33 20.00
N ARG A 169 5.33 8.05 20.21
CA ARG A 169 5.16 7.38 21.50
C ARG A 169 6.54 7.10 22.04
N ASP A 170 6.89 7.77 23.12
CA ASP A 170 8.14 7.62 23.85
C ASP A 170 7.99 6.83 25.17
N ARG A 171 6.74 6.53 25.56
CA ARG A 171 6.46 5.68 26.71
C ARG A 171 7.00 4.27 26.49
N ARG A 172 7.86 3.83 27.39
CA ARG A 172 8.37 2.46 27.48
C ARG A 172 7.64 1.71 28.58
N PRO A 173 7.36 0.40 28.43
CA PRO A 173 6.84 -0.40 29.52
C PRO A 173 7.85 -0.48 30.65
N THR A 174 7.36 -0.50 31.90
CA THR A 174 8.21 -0.77 33.06
C THR A 174 8.51 -2.28 33.15
N GLN A 175 9.51 -2.64 33.98
CA GLN A 175 9.83 -4.06 34.18
C GLN A 175 8.64 -4.82 34.77
N ASP A 176 7.93 -4.24 35.75
CA ASP A 176 6.72 -4.83 36.33
C ASP A 176 5.59 -5.04 35.30
N GLU A 177 5.39 -4.11 34.37
CA GLU A 177 4.43 -4.27 33.27
C GLU A 177 4.84 -5.40 32.34
N LEU A 178 6.13 -5.52 32.01
CA LEU A 178 6.65 -6.60 31.18
C LEU A 178 6.46 -7.95 31.85
N ASP A 179 6.78 -8.05 33.13
CA ASP A 179 6.66 -9.29 33.88
C ASP A 179 5.21 -9.75 33.97
N ARG A 180 4.27 -8.82 34.25
CA ARG A 180 2.82 -9.12 34.25
C ARG A 180 2.32 -9.58 32.87
N ILE A 181 2.77 -8.96 31.79
CA ILE A 181 2.40 -9.37 30.42
C ILE A 181 2.95 -10.77 30.14
N ILE A 182 4.21 -11.02 30.47
CA ILE A 182 4.86 -12.31 30.24
C ILE A 182 4.16 -13.42 31.03
N LEU A 183 3.89 -13.19 32.32
CA LEU A 183 3.17 -14.15 33.16
C LEU A 183 1.77 -14.46 32.63
N ALA A 184 1.03 -13.43 32.20
CA ALA A 184 -0.29 -13.64 31.61
C ALA A 184 -0.25 -14.46 30.31
N ILE A 185 0.78 -14.27 29.48
CA ILE A 185 0.98 -15.05 28.25
C ILE A 185 1.37 -16.50 28.59
N GLU A 186 2.29 -16.71 29.52
CA GLU A 186 2.80 -18.03 29.91
C GLU A 186 1.77 -18.85 30.69
N ALA A 187 0.82 -18.22 31.36
CA ALA A 187 -0.31 -18.89 32.02
C ALA A 187 -1.35 -19.44 31.03
N ASN A 188 -1.29 -19.11 29.74
CA ASN A 188 -2.20 -19.61 28.74
C ASN A 188 -1.72 -20.96 28.19
N GLU A 189 -2.24 -22.05 28.71
CA GLU A 189 -1.89 -23.43 28.31
C GLU A 189 -2.13 -23.74 26.82
N ARG A 190 -2.99 -22.96 26.13
CA ARG A 190 -3.25 -23.12 24.69
C ARG A 190 -2.20 -22.46 23.82
N GLN A 191 -1.28 -21.68 24.44
CA GLN A 191 -0.25 -20.94 23.72
C GLN A 191 0.90 -21.89 23.35
N GLN A 192 0.97 -22.31 22.08
CA GLN A 192 2.03 -23.19 21.58
C GLN A 192 3.33 -22.43 21.25
N ILE A 193 3.21 -21.15 20.85
CA ILE A 193 4.38 -20.32 20.53
C ILE A 193 4.96 -19.76 21.83
N PRO A 194 6.26 -19.82 22.08
CA PRO A 194 6.89 -19.35 23.33
C PRO A 194 7.00 -17.81 23.35
N VAL A 195 5.82 -17.13 23.31
CA VAL A 195 5.77 -15.66 23.17
C VAL A 195 6.47 -14.96 24.31
N GLY A 196 6.39 -15.44 25.55
CA GLY A 196 7.12 -14.88 26.68
C GLY A 196 8.63 -14.86 26.46
N ARG A 197 9.21 -15.94 25.90
CA ARG A 197 10.63 -16.02 25.53
C ARG A 197 10.96 -15.05 24.40
N ILE A 198 10.10 -14.95 23.38
CA ILE A 198 10.25 -14.02 22.25
C ILE A 198 10.25 -12.57 22.77
N VAL A 199 9.38 -12.22 23.72
CA VAL A 199 9.33 -10.88 24.33
C VAL A 199 10.64 -10.58 25.08
N ARG A 200 11.13 -11.49 25.92
CA ARG A 200 12.41 -11.33 26.62
C ARG A 200 13.57 -11.12 25.64
N PHE A 201 13.60 -11.92 24.57
CA PHE A 201 14.62 -11.81 23.54
C PHE A 201 14.52 -10.49 22.78
N ALA A 202 13.31 -10.05 22.44
CA ALA A 202 13.09 -8.76 21.77
C ALA A 202 13.55 -7.58 22.63
N VAL A 203 13.31 -7.62 23.94
CA VAL A 203 13.78 -6.59 24.89
C VAL A 203 15.31 -6.61 24.98
N ALA A 204 15.93 -7.79 25.05
CA ALA A 204 17.38 -7.95 25.19
C ALA A 204 18.15 -7.50 23.92
N THR A 205 17.55 -7.64 22.73
CA THR A 205 18.25 -7.42 21.44
C THR A 205 17.78 -6.20 20.67
N ALA A 206 16.62 -5.62 21.02
CA ALA A 206 15.94 -4.58 20.25
C ALA A 206 15.70 -4.97 18.76
N MET A 207 15.65 -6.27 18.45
CA MET A 207 15.38 -6.77 17.11
C MET A 207 13.91 -6.61 16.72
N ARG A 208 13.65 -6.43 15.41
CA ARG A 208 12.28 -6.45 14.89
C ARG A 208 11.73 -7.85 14.90
N GLN A 209 10.41 -8.00 15.04
CA GLN A 209 9.75 -9.31 15.04
C GLN A 209 10.16 -10.19 13.86
N ASP A 210 10.20 -9.63 12.65
CA ASP A 210 10.61 -10.37 11.45
C ASP A 210 12.09 -10.81 11.48
N GLU A 211 12.97 -10.03 12.11
CA GLU A 211 14.35 -10.40 12.33
C GLU A 211 14.46 -11.57 13.33
N ILE A 212 13.69 -11.53 14.42
CA ILE A 212 13.67 -12.58 15.45
C ILE A 212 13.21 -13.92 14.87
N VAL A 213 12.11 -13.95 14.13
CA VAL A 213 11.55 -15.21 13.58
C VAL A 213 12.37 -15.80 12.44
N ARG A 214 13.39 -15.07 11.95
CA ARG A 214 14.30 -15.52 10.90
C ARG A 214 15.68 -15.93 11.41
N VAL A 215 15.91 -15.85 12.72
CA VAL A 215 17.20 -16.28 13.30
C VAL A 215 17.43 -17.75 13.00
N ASP A 216 18.67 -18.06 12.55
CA ASP A 216 19.10 -19.39 12.19
C ASP A 216 20.26 -19.82 13.10
N TRP A 217 20.32 -21.09 13.50
CA TRP A 217 21.36 -21.60 14.38
C TRP A 217 22.77 -21.38 13.84
N LYS A 218 22.98 -21.45 12.54
CA LYS A 218 24.28 -21.20 11.91
C LYS A 218 24.77 -19.75 12.03
N ASP A 219 23.86 -18.83 12.37
CA ASP A 219 24.13 -17.41 12.54
C ASP A 219 24.44 -17.03 14.01
N PHE A 220 24.29 -17.99 14.92
CA PHE A 220 24.56 -17.83 16.34
C PHE A 220 25.94 -18.35 16.72
N ASP A 221 26.78 -17.48 17.28
CA ASP A 221 28.08 -17.80 17.84
C ASP A 221 28.04 -17.63 19.36
N ALA A 222 27.88 -18.74 20.06
CA ALA A 222 27.82 -18.77 21.51
C ALA A 222 29.14 -18.34 22.14
N GLY A 223 30.28 -18.70 21.53
CA GLY A 223 31.61 -18.41 22.08
C GLY A 223 31.93 -16.91 22.11
N SER A 224 31.59 -16.21 21.04
CA SER A 224 31.75 -14.75 20.96
C SER A 224 30.52 -13.96 21.42
N ARG A 225 29.43 -14.64 21.78
CA ARG A 225 28.13 -14.05 22.12
C ARG A 225 27.62 -13.11 21.02
N MET A 226 27.70 -13.54 19.78
CA MET A 226 27.32 -12.76 18.60
C MET A 226 26.22 -13.45 17.81
N LEU A 227 25.35 -12.66 17.18
CA LEU A 227 24.31 -13.11 16.28
C LEU A 227 24.38 -12.34 14.97
N LEU A 228 24.40 -13.07 13.84
CA LEU A 228 24.32 -12.48 12.51
C LEU A 228 22.84 -12.30 12.12
N ILE A 229 22.42 -11.05 11.90
CA ILE A 229 21.10 -10.72 11.35
C ILE A 229 21.27 -10.53 9.85
N ARG A 230 20.60 -11.38 9.06
CA ARG A 230 20.62 -11.31 7.60
C ARG A 230 19.55 -10.34 7.08
N ASP A 231 19.90 -9.62 6.01
CA ASP A 231 18.99 -8.69 5.31
C ASP A 231 18.23 -7.75 6.26
N ARG A 232 18.95 -7.17 7.23
CA ARG A 232 18.39 -6.23 8.18
C ARG A 232 17.82 -5.01 7.46
N LYS A 233 16.57 -4.63 7.80
CA LYS A 233 15.90 -3.51 7.14
C LYS A 233 16.67 -2.21 7.33
N ASP A 234 17.17 -1.66 6.23
CA ASP A 234 17.84 -0.37 6.16
C ASP A 234 17.21 0.48 5.03
N PRO A 235 16.87 1.76 5.27
CA PRO A 235 16.29 2.62 4.24
C PRO A 235 17.24 2.90 3.07
N ARG A 236 18.56 2.80 3.29
CA ARG A 236 19.61 3.08 2.29
C ARG A 236 20.01 1.82 1.52
N ARG A 237 19.93 0.64 2.13
CA ARG A 237 20.34 -0.64 1.56
C ARG A 237 19.21 -1.67 1.71
N LYS A 238 18.54 -1.97 0.61
CA LYS A 238 17.35 -2.82 0.61
C LYS A 238 17.63 -4.32 0.75
N THR A 239 18.78 -4.79 0.29
CA THR A 239 19.16 -6.21 0.29
C THR A 239 20.63 -6.37 0.66
N GLY A 240 20.99 -7.52 1.23
CA GLY A 240 22.36 -7.86 1.60
C GLY A 240 22.92 -7.05 2.78
N ASN A 241 22.08 -6.42 3.58
CA ASN A 241 22.49 -5.71 4.79
C ASN A 241 22.58 -6.70 5.97
N ASN A 242 23.69 -7.42 6.05
CA ASN A 242 23.96 -8.36 7.13
C ASN A 242 24.70 -7.65 8.26
N GLN A 243 24.22 -7.76 9.49
CA GLN A 243 24.82 -7.14 10.66
C GLN A 243 25.04 -8.15 11.77
N LYS A 244 26.24 -8.17 12.36
CA LYS A 244 26.49 -8.88 13.61
C LYS A 244 26.10 -7.99 14.78
N ILE A 245 25.35 -8.52 15.71
CA ILE A 245 24.97 -7.85 16.96
C ILE A 245 25.51 -8.62 18.15
N PRO A 246 25.97 -7.96 19.22
CA PRO A 246 26.31 -8.61 20.48
C PRO A 246 25.05 -9.04 21.22
N LEU A 247 25.06 -10.20 21.84
CA LEU A 247 24.02 -10.72 22.71
C LEU A 247 24.33 -10.32 24.15
N LEU A 248 23.76 -9.20 24.56
CA LEU A 248 24.01 -8.58 25.87
C LEU A 248 23.01 -9.07 26.93
N ASP A 249 23.30 -8.79 28.20
CA ASP A 249 22.46 -9.05 29.38
C ASP A 249 22.03 -7.78 30.12
N VAL A 250 22.40 -6.61 29.59
CA VAL A 250 22.19 -5.30 30.23
C VAL A 250 20.73 -4.89 30.44
N SER A 251 19.80 -5.57 29.75
CA SER A 251 18.36 -5.31 29.85
C SER A 251 17.66 -6.07 30.98
N GLY A 252 18.41 -6.84 31.79
CA GLY A 252 17.86 -7.80 32.76
C GLY A 252 17.53 -9.16 32.15
N TYR A 253 17.64 -9.33 30.82
CA TYR A 253 17.50 -10.59 30.12
C TYR A 253 18.77 -10.92 29.32
N ASP A 254 19.33 -12.12 29.54
CA ASP A 254 20.50 -12.60 28.82
C ASP A 254 20.09 -13.20 27.47
N ALA A 255 20.31 -12.45 26.39
CA ALA A 255 19.92 -12.87 25.03
C ALA A 255 20.59 -14.19 24.59
N CYS A 256 21.85 -14.43 25.02
CA CYS A 256 22.58 -15.65 24.70
C CYS A 256 21.93 -16.88 25.36
N LYS A 257 21.63 -16.79 26.68
CA LYS A 257 20.97 -17.86 27.43
C LYS A 257 19.59 -18.17 26.85
N ILE A 258 18.83 -17.16 26.41
CA ILE A 258 17.51 -17.34 25.81
C ILE A 258 17.60 -18.20 24.53
N ILE A 259 18.60 -17.97 23.69
CA ILE A 259 18.84 -18.83 22.49
C ILE A 259 19.23 -20.25 22.92
N GLU A 260 20.16 -20.40 23.86
CA GLU A 260 20.58 -21.71 24.34
C GLU A 260 19.43 -22.52 24.94
N GLU A 261 18.56 -21.88 25.71
CA GLU A 261 17.34 -22.47 26.24
C GLU A 261 16.39 -22.94 25.14
N GLN A 262 16.22 -22.13 24.08
CA GLN A 262 15.41 -22.53 22.93
C GLN A 262 15.94 -23.82 22.30
N GLY A 263 17.26 -23.99 22.20
CA GLY A 263 17.88 -25.21 21.70
C GLY A 263 17.61 -26.46 22.55
N ARG A 264 17.45 -26.30 23.86
CA ARG A 264 17.08 -27.40 24.75
C ARG A 264 15.62 -27.83 24.59
N TYR A 265 14.72 -26.88 24.31
CA TYR A 265 13.30 -27.16 24.13
C TYR A 265 12.99 -27.78 22.76
N SER A 266 13.67 -27.35 21.70
CA SER A 266 13.39 -27.82 20.36
C SER A 266 14.07 -29.15 20.00
N ASN A 267 15.10 -29.60 20.75
CA ASN A 267 16.01 -30.71 20.42
C ASN A 267 16.60 -30.60 19.00
N ILE A 268 16.42 -29.48 18.33
CA ILE A 268 16.86 -29.21 16.95
C ILE A 268 17.79 -28.00 16.99
N ARG A 269 19.03 -28.16 16.56
CA ARG A 269 20.02 -27.09 16.39
C ARG A 269 20.35 -26.82 14.93
N GLU A 270 19.46 -27.20 14.03
CA GLU A 270 19.56 -26.96 12.60
C GLU A 270 18.35 -26.15 12.11
N GLY A 271 18.59 -25.24 11.18
CA GLY A 271 17.55 -24.36 10.65
C GLY A 271 17.25 -23.16 11.55
N ARG A 272 15.98 -22.74 11.59
CA ARG A 272 15.54 -21.57 12.37
C ARG A 272 15.39 -21.89 13.85
N ILE A 273 15.79 -20.91 14.67
CA ILE A 273 15.68 -20.96 16.14
C ILE A 273 14.24 -20.81 16.60
#